data_9903df0327547f871a2b07e018cc32d7
#
_entry.id   9903df0327547f871a2b07e018cc32d7
#
_cell.length_a   1.000
_cell.length_b   1.000
_cell.length_c   1.000
_cell.angle_alpha   90.00
_cell.angle_beta   90.00
_cell.angle_gamma   90.00
#
_symmetry.space_group_name_H-M   'P 1'
#
loop_
_entity.id
_entity.type
_entity.pdbx_description
1 polymer ?
#
loop_
_entity_poly.entity_id
_entity_poly.type
_entity_poly.pdbx_seq_one_letter_code
_entity_poly.pdbx_strand_id
1 'polypeptide(L)'
;EHSITPAYSLLLHGIGDHRAFATVYAAMCAREKLKCYVVNGSRNGEPYSWNIISVDGVYYHVDLLHNLRSGSFEMMFDDEMTGYIWDYDSYPTCVRPAGS
;
A
#
# COMPACT_ATOMS: atom_id res chain seq x y z
N GLU A 1 -0.68 -5.08 23.50
CA GLU A 1 -0.66 -5.19 23.05
C GLU A 1 -1.02 -5.27 22.32
N HIS A 2 -1.04 -5.31 22.11
CA HIS A 2 -1.26 -5.31 21.44
C HIS A 2 -1.24 -5.66 20.55
N SER A 3 -0.95 -5.48 21.05
CA SER A 3 -1.26 -5.72 20.26
C SER A 3 -1.17 -6.34 18.92
N ILE A 4 -0.84 -7.54 18.65
CA ILE A 4 -0.89 -8.20 17.37
C ILE A 4 -2.33 -8.50 17.04
N THR A 5 -2.83 -7.82 16.01
CA THR A 5 -4.16 -8.06 15.53
C THR A 5 -4.14 -9.30 14.61
N PRO A 6 -5.29 -9.90 14.32
CA PRO A 6 -5.33 -10.98 13.32
C PRO A 6 -4.75 -10.56 11.96
N ALA A 7 -4.94 -9.29 11.59
CA ALA A 7 -4.39 -8.76 10.35
C ALA A 7 -2.87 -8.80 10.36
N TYR A 8 -2.28 -8.35 11.44
CA TYR A 8 -0.83 -8.34 11.57
C TYR A 8 -0.27 -9.75 11.61
N SER A 9 -0.98 -10.66 12.27
CA SER A 9 -0.59 -12.05 12.32
C SER A 9 -0.56 -12.67 10.92
N LEU A 10 -1.55 -12.34 10.10
CA LEU A 10 -1.60 -12.79 8.71
C LEU A 10 -0.36 -12.32 7.94
N LEU A 11 0.02 -11.07 8.14
CA LEU A 11 1.21 -10.51 7.49
C LEU A 11 2.47 -11.23 7.93
N LEU A 12 2.61 -11.45 9.23
CA LEU A 12 3.80 -12.08 9.78
C LEU A 12 3.99 -13.50 9.27
N HIS A 13 2.92 -14.23 9.12
CA HIS A 13 2.99 -15.63 8.70
C HIS A 13 2.98 -15.80 7.18
N GLY A 14 2.85 -14.70 6.44
CA GLY A 14 2.89 -14.76 4.98
C GLY A 14 1.79 -15.59 4.37
N ILE A 15 0.66 -15.68 5.05
CA ILE A 15 -0.44 -16.50 4.62
C ILE A 15 -1.25 -15.69 3.66
N GLY A 16 -1.53 -15.10 3.11
CA GLY A 16 -2.34 -14.34 2.22
C GLY A 16 -1.57 -13.97 0.99
N ASP A 17 -2.27 -13.70 -0.03
CA ASP A 17 -1.68 -13.15 -1.21
C ASP A 17 -1.63 -11.62 -1.09
N HIS A 18 -1.07 -10.98 -2.10
CA HIS A 18 -0.92 -9.52 -2.10
C HIS A 18 -2.25 -8.79 -1.97
N ARG A 19 -3.33 -9.35 -2.52
CA ARG A 19 -4.64 -8.72 -2.43
C ARG A 19 -5.16 -8.77 -1.00
N ALA A 20 -4.96 -9.87 -0.31
CA ALA A 20 -5.36 -10.01 1.08
C ALA A 20 -4.59 -9.01 1.95
N PHE A 21 -3.29 -8.87 1.74
CA PHE A 21 -2.50 -7.90 2.46
C PHE A 21 -2.99 -6.47 2.21
N ALA A 22 -3.28 -6.12 0.98
CA ALA A 22 -3.75 -4.78 0.65
C ALA A 22 -5.11 -4.50 1.28
N THR A 23 -6.00 -5.48 1.27
CA THR A 23 -7.33 -5.34 1.86
C THR A 23 -7.24 -5.17 3.38
N VAL A 24 -6.40 -5.95 4.02
CA VAL A 24 -6.20 -5.89 5.47
C VAL A 24 -5.60 -4.53 5.84
N TYR A 25 -4.61 -4.07 5.09
CA TYR A 25 -4.00 -2.79 5.37
C TYR A 25 -5.00 -1.65 5.21
N ALA A 26 -5.87 -1.71 4.20
CA ALA A 26 -6.91 -0.71 4.02
C ALA A 26 -7.85 -0.68 5.21
N ALA A 27 -8.22 -1.85 5.75
CA ALA A 27 -9.07 -1.92 6.92
C ALA A 27 -8.39 -1.33 8.16
N MET A 28 -7.10 -1.57 8.32
CA MET A 28 -6.33 -1.01 9.41
C MET A 28 -6.27 0.51 9.32
N CYS A 29 -6.04 1.04 8.13
CA CYS A 29 -6.03 2.48 7.90
C CYS A 29 -7.38 3.10 8.20
N ALA A 30 -8.45 2.45 7.80
CA ALA A 30 -9.81 2.95 8.07
C ALA A 30 -10.08 3.06 9.56
N ARG A 31 -9.59 2.11 10.35
CA ARG A 31 -9.73 2.17 11.81
C ARG A 31 -9.01 3.39 12.40
N GLU A 32 -7.92 3.81 11.78
CA GLU A 32 -7.16 4.98 12.20
C GLU A 32 -7.64 6.26 11.50
N LYS A 33 -8.73 6.18 10.77
CA LYS A 33 -9.31 7.30 10.01
C LYS A 33 -8.38 7.86 8.96
N LEU A 34 -7.53 7.02 8.42
CA LEU A 34 -6.67 7.38 7.30
C LEU A 34 -7.36 6.98 6.01
N LYS A 35 -7.26 7.84 5.00
CA LYS A 35 -7.75 7.50 3.67
C LYS A 35 -6.82 6.47 3.06
N CYS A 36 -7.38 5.38 2.61
CA CYS A 36 -6.58 4.30 2.02
C CYS A 36 -7.36 3.64 0.90
N TYR A 37 -6.66 3.35 -0.18
CA TYR A 37 -7.23 2.69 -1.35
C TYR A 37 -6.54 1.36 -1.57
N VAL A 38 -7.27 0.38 -2.08
CA VAL A 38 -6.68 -0.85 -2.57
C VAL A 38 -6.49 -0.68 -4.07
N VAL A 39 -5.26 -0.80 -4.52
CA VAL A 39 -4.93 -0.67 -5.94
C VAL A 39 -4.78 -2.06 -6.53
N ASN A 40 -5.53 -2.34 -7.58
CA ASN A 40 -5.41 -3.60 -8.31
C ASN A 40 -4.77 -3.28 -9.65
N GLY A 41 -3.55 -3.75 -9.83
CA GLY A 41 -2.79 -3.51 -11.05
C GLY A 41 -1.87 -4.67 -11.32
N SER A 42 -0.65 -4.37 -11.75
CA SER A 42 0.36 -5.40 -11.99
C SER A 42 1.71 -4.94 -11.48
N ARG A 43 2.56 -5.90 -11.20
CA ARG A 43 3.95 -5.67 -10.82
C ARG A 43 4.80 -6.65 -11.60
N ASN A 44 5.74 -6.11 -12.38
CA ASN A 44 6.62 -6.92 -13.23
C ASN A 44 5.85 -7.88 -14.14
N GLY A 45 4.69 -7.41 -14.62
CA GLY A 45 3.88 -8.17 -15.56
C GLY A 45 2.91 -9.17 -14.92
N GLU A 46 2.88 -9.24 -13.59
CA GLU A 46 1.99 -10.17 -12.86
C GLU A 46 0.90 -9.40 -12.13
N PRO A 47 -0.32 -9.91 -12.08
CA PRO A 47 -1.37 -9.26 -11.30
C PRO A 47 -0.91 -9.05 -9.86
N TYR A 48 -1.14 -7.85 -9.34
CA TYR A 48 -0.64 -7.50 -8.02
C TYR A 48 -1.52 -6.43 -7.40
N SER A 49 -1.58 -6.39 -6.07
CA SER A 49 -2.34 -5.38 -5.36
C SER A 49 -1.49 -4.76 -4.27
N TRP A 50 -1.71 -3.47 -4.06
CA TRP A 50 -1.03 -2.72 -3.00
C TRP A 50 -1.96 -1.59 -2.56
N ASN A 51 -1.44 -0.62 -1.81
CA ASN A 51 -2.28 0.44 -1.27
C ASN A 51 -1.77 1.82 -1.65
N ILE A 52 -2.71 2.77 -1.66
CA ILE A 52 -2.39 4.20 -1.67
C ILE A 52 -2.97 4.77 -0.40
N ILE A 53 -2.20 5.53 0.35
CA ILE A 53 -2.67 6.18 1.58
C ILE A 53 -2.49 7.69 1.46
N SER A 54 -3.29 8.41 2.22
CA SER A 54 -3.20 9.87 2.28
C SER A 54 -2.69 10.28 3.67
N VAL A 55 -1.63 11.06 3.69
CA VAL A 55 -1.08 11.62 4.92
C VAL A 55 -0.94 13.12 4.70
N ASP A 56 -1.67 13.91 5.48
CA ASP A 56 -1.65 15.37 5.41
C ASP A 56 -1.91 15.89 3.98
N GLY A 57 -2.83 15.24 3.29
CA GLY A 57 -3.21 15.66 1.95
C GLY A 57 -2.30 15.20 0.84
N VAL A 58 -1.27 14.44 1.15
CA VAL A 58 -0.34 13.90 0.17
C VAL A 58 -0.58 12.40 0.06
N TYR A 59 -0.63 11.89 -1.16
CA TYR A 59 -0.88 10.47 -1.40
C TYR A 59 0.43 9.74 -1.65
N TYR A 60 0.51 8.53 -1.13
CA TYR A 60 1.70 7.69 -1.25
C TYR A 60 1.29 6.27 -1.58
N HIS A 61 2.09 5.59 -2.41
CA HIS A 61 1.96 4.16 -2.61
C HIS A 61 2.64 3.43 -1.46
N VAL A 62 1.97 2.42 -0.94
CA VAL A 62 2.54 1.54 0.08
C VAL A 62 2.38 0.11 -0.37
N ASP A 63 3.48 -0.56 -0.66
CA ASP A 63 3.48 -1.99 -0.96
C ASP A 63 3.94 -2.71 0.29
N LEU A 64 2.99 -3.02 1.15
CA LEU A 64 3.31 -3.54 2.47
C LEU A 64 4.03 -4.88 2.41
N LEU A 65 3.65 -5.73 1.48
CA LEU A 65 4.32 -7.03 1.34
C LEU A 65 5.79 -6.85 0.96
N HIS A 66 6.07 -5.96 0.02
CA HIS A 66 7.44 -5.64 -0.37
C HIS A 66 8.20 -5.05 0.83
N ASN A 67 7.57 -4.14 1.57
CA ASN A 67 8.18 -3.52 2.73
C ASN A 67 8.54 -4.56 3.80
N LEU A 68 7.67 -5.51 4.03
CA LEU A 68 7.95 -6.57 4.98
C LEU A 68 9.13 -7.42 4.54
N ARG A 69 9.20 -7.73 3.26
CA ARG A 69 10.28 -8.57 2.73
C ARG A 69 11.61 -7.84 2.74
N SER A 70 11.60 -6.55 2.45
CA SER A 70 12.84 -5.77 2.41
C SER A 70 13.32 -5.35 3.78
N GLY A 71 12.43 -5.37 4.78
CA GLY A 71 12.77 -4.95 6.13
C GLY A 71 12.75 -3.44 6.31
N SER A 72 12.20 -2.70 5.35
CA SER A 72 12.21 -1.24 5.36
C SER A 72 10.84 -0.73 4.94
N PHE A 73 10.29 0.21 5.69
CA PHE A 73 9.00 0.78 5.36
C PHE A 73 9.19 1.95 4.39
N GLU A 74 8.66 1.80 3.20
CA GLU A 74 8.80 2.80 2.15
C GLU A 74 7.44 3.29 1.70
N MET A 75 7.33 4.61 1.55
CA MET A 75 6.16 5.27 0.99
C MET A 75 6.62 5.97 -0.28
N MET A 76 6.00 5.64 -1.39
CA MET A 76 6.54 6.04 -2.70
C MET A 76 5.57 6.90 -3.48
N PHE A 77 6.14 7.75 -4.33
CA PHE A 77 5.37 8.54 -5.30
C PHE A 77 5.28 7.79 -6.63
N ASP A 78 4.40 8.28 -7.50
CA ASP A 78 4.16 7.62 -8.78
C ASP A 78 5.43 7.36 -9.58
N ASP A 79 6.35 8.32 -9.57
CA ASP A 79 7.58 8.22 -10.36
C ASP A 79 8.59 7.24 -9.78
N GLU A 80 8.33 6.73 -8.59
CA GLU A 80 9.21 5.75 -7.95
C GLU A 80 8.69 4.31 -8.11
N MET A 81 7.54 4.15 -8.74
CA MET A 81 6.86 2.85 -8.85
C MET A 81 7.30 2.08 -10.10
N THR A 82 8.59 1.87 -10.24
CA THR A 82 9.15 1.13 -11.37
C THR A 82 8.67 -0.31 -11.36
N GLY A 83 8.13 -0.76 -12.48
CA GLY A 83 7.63 -2.12 -12.61
C GLY A 83 6.18 -2.29 -12.21
N TYR A 84 5.55 -1.25 -11.67
CA TYR A 84 4.14 -1.29 -11.30
C TYR A 84 3.31 -0.61 -12.38
N ILE A 85 2.15 -1.20 -12.69
CA ILE A 85 1.21 -0.62 -13.65
C ILE A 85 -0.17 -0.65 -13.01
N TRP A 86 -0.88 0.45 -13.09
CA TRP A 86 -2.24 0.55 -12.58
C TRP A 86 -3.02 1.55 -13.44
N ASP A 87 -4.33 1.60 -13.24
CA ASP A 87 -5.18 2.56 -13.95
C ASP A 87 -5.07 3.92 -13.26
N TYR A 88 -4.22 4.77 -13.80
CA TYR A 88 -3.93 6.07 -13.22
C TYR A 88 -5.17 6.93 -13.03
N ASP A 89 -6.17 6.75 -13.87
CA ASP A 89 -7.38 7.58 -13.79
C ASP A 89 -8.34 7.15 -12.68
N SER A 90 -8.15 5.95 -12.15
CA SER A 90 -9.04 5.39 -11.12
C SER A 90 -8.58 5.67 -9.70
N TYR A 91 -7.38 6.21 -9.51
CA TYR A 91 -6.79 6.39 -8.19
C TYR A 91 -6.18 7.78 -8.06
N PRO A 92 -6.02 8.26 -6.81
CA PRO A 92 -5.36 9.56 -6.61
C PRO A 92 -3.92 9.56 -7.11
N THR A 93 -3.48 10.71 -7.57
CA THR A 93 -2.10 10.89 -8.00
C THR A 93 -1.18 11.00 -6.79
N CYS A 94 -0.07 10.27 -6.81
CA CYS A 94 0.90 10.28 -5.73
C CYS A 94 2.12 11.07 -6.18
N VAL A 95 2.09 12.38 -5.92
CA VAL A 95 3.15 13.28 -6.36
C VAL A 95 3.64 14.12 -5.18
N ARG A 96 4.90 14.53 -5.26
CA ARG A 96 5.50 15.35 -4.23
C ARG A 96 4.78 16.68 -4.13
N PRO A 97 4.56 17.20 -2.91
CA PRO A 97 3.92 18.50 -2.75
C PRO A 97 4.73 19.60 -3.41
N ALA A 98 4.04 20.62 -3.90
CA ALA A 98 4.70 21.78 -4.48
C ALA A 98 5.60 22.43 -3.43
N GLY A 99 6.81 22.78 -3.82
CA GLY A 99 7.77 23.43 -2.93
C GLY A 99 8.57 22.48 -2.06
N SER A 100 8.44 21.17 -2.29
CA SER A 100 9.18 20.16 -1.52
C SER A 100 10.45 19.76 -2.23
#